data_90a0416666b212f92f5a1afce0727990
#
_entry.id   90a0416666b212f92f5a1afce0727990
#
_cell.length_a   1.000
_cell.length_b   1.000
_cell.length_c   1.000
_cell.angle_alpha   90.00
_cell.angle_beta   90.00
_cell.angle_gamma   90.00
#
_symmetry.space_group_name_H-M   'P 1'
#
loop_
_entity.id
_entity.type
_entity.pdbx_description
1 polymer ?
#
loop_
_entity_poly.entity_id
_entity_poly.type
_entity_poly.pdbx_seq_one_letter_code
_entity_poly.pdbx_strand_id
1 'polypeptide(L)'
;MVSSSEFKNKTVFVTGSSSGIGRGVVKSFAALGARVAINYPNEQDKPNAELVLKEIFSLGGEGIIVKGDVSSESDVENMFGEVLREFSDLDILVNNAGVAKASLVEDTSLTDWEHTIGVHLRGVFLCTRKVLPLMYERNYGRIINTASQLAYKGAPGFSHYTAAKGAILSFTRSLALEIGDRKVTANCVAPGATMTPMLENVPKETLEAIRMQIPNGRIAD
;
A
#
# COMPACT_ATOMS: atom_id res chain seq x y z
N MET A 1 3.47 24.41 -0.79
CA MET A 1 2.16 23.88 -0.41
C MET A 1 1.54 23.27 -1.65
N VAL A 2 1.12 22.00 -1.63
CA VAL A 2 0.39 21.34 -2.72
C VAL A 2 -0.96 22.05 -2.83
N SER A 3 -1.37 22.49 -4.03
CA SER A 3 -2.66 23.17 -4.19
C SER A 3 -3.79 22.13 -4.05
N SER A 4 -4.91 22.52 -3.44
CA SER A 4 -6.09 21.66 -3.25
C SER A 4 -6.73 21.13 -4.57
N SER A 5 -6.19 21.52 -5.71
CA SER A 5 -6.65 21.12 -7.05
C SER A 5 -5.65 20.27 -7.84
N GLU A 6 -4.48 19.97 -7.27
CA GLU A 6 -3.41 19.28 -8.02
C GLU A 6 -3.80 17.87 -8.44
N PHE A 7 -4.63 17.18 -7.64
CA PHE A 7 -5.14 15.85 -7.95
C PHE A 7 -6.60 15.85 -8.41
N LYS A 8 -7.15 17.02 -8.74
CA LYS A 8 -8.52 17.12 -9.24
C LYS A 8 -8.69 16.26 -10.50
N ASN A 9 -9.71 15.41 -10.49
CA ASN A 9 -10.01 14.45 -11.55
C ASN A 9 -8.98 13.32 -11.72
N LYS A 10 -8.02 13.16 -10.79
CA LYS A 10 -7.13 12.00 -10.78
C LYS A 10 -7.80 10.84 -10.04
N THR A 11 -7.66 9.65 -10.58
CA THR A 11 -8.09 8.41 -9.92
C THR A 11 -6.91 7.75 -9.23
N VAL A 12 -7.09 7.47 -7.95
CA VAL A 12 -6.07 6.86 -7.08
C VAL A 12 -6.60 5.56 -6.49
N PHE A 13 -5.88 4.49 -6.70
CA PHE A 13 -6.15 3.20 -6.05
C PHE A 13 -5.07 2.90 -5.01
N VAL A 14 -5.47 2.70 -3.75
CA VAL A 14 -4.55 2.38 -2.64
C VAL A 14 -4.91 1.01 -2.09
N THR A 15 -4.01 0.04 -2.22
CA THR A 15 -4.22 -1.30 -1.67
C THR A 15 -4.03 -1.31 -0.15
N GLY A 16 -4.85 -2.08 0.58
CA GLY A 16 -4.82 -2.14 2.04
C GLY A 16 -5.09 -0.79 2.71
N SER A 17 -6.08 -0.04 2.22
CA SER A 17 -6.38 1.32 2.66
C SER A 17 -7.57 1.45 3.59
N SER A 18 -8.14 0.33 4.06
CA SER A 18 -9.14 0.32 5.13
C SER A 18 -8.57 0.74 6.50
N SER A 19 -7.24 0.74 6.68
CA SER A 19 -6.61 1.09 7.97
C SER A 19 -5.19 1.65 7.78
N GLY A 20 -4.56 2.06 8.89
CA GLY A 20 -3.14 2.40 8.99
C GLY A 20 -2.67 3.45 7.97
N ILE A 21 -1.48 3.25 7.44
CA ILE A 21 -0.84 4.15 6.46
C ILE A 21 -1.73 4.32 5.21
N GLY A 22 -2.30 3.22 4.69
CA GLY A 22 -3.17 3.26 3.52
C GLY A 22 -4.39 4.16 3.70
N ARG A 23 -5.03 4.13 4.89
CA ARG A 23 -6.13 5.04 5.26
C ARG A 23 -5.66 6.51 5.24
N GLY A 24 -4.50 6.81 5.81
CA GLY A 24 -3.94 8.15 5.78
C GLY A 24 -3.68 8.64 4.35
N VAL A 25 -3.09 7.78 3.52
CA VAL A 25 -2.77 8.07 2.11
C VAL A 25 -4.03 8.35 1.30
N VAL A 26 -5.04 7.48 1.36
CA VAL A 26 -6.27 7.64 0.57
C VAL A 26 -7.04 8.89 0.98
N LYS A 27 -7.10 9.20 2.28
CA LYS A 27 -7.71 10.45 2.78
C LYS A 27 -6.96 11.70 2.30
N SER A 28 -5.64 11.66 2.29
CA SER A 28 -4.82 12.77 1.81
C SER A 28 -5.05 13.05 0.32
N PHE A 29 -5.12 12.01 -0.52
CA PHE A 29 -5.45 12.17 -1.93
C PHE A 29 -6.86 12.71 -2.14
N ALA A 30 -7.85 12.20 -1.41
CA ALA A 30 -9.23 12.70 -1.47
C ALA A 30 -9.33 14.18 -1.07
N ALA A 31 -8.63 14.60 -0.01
CA ALA A 31 -8.57 15.99 0.43
C ALA A 31 -7.93 16.93 -0.62
N LEU A 32 -7.11 16.39 -1.52
CA LEU A 32 -6.50 17.11 -2.65
C LEU A 32 -7.33 17.01 -3.96
N GLY A 33 -8.56 16.48 -3.87
CA GLY A 33 -9.52 16.44 -4.97
C GLY A 33 -9.45 15.20 -5.87
N ALA A 34 -8.72 14.16 -5.47
CA ALA A 34 -8.70 12.90 -6.20
C ALA A 34 -9.98 12.07 -5.95
N ARG A 35 -10.39 11.30 -6.95
CA ARG A 35 -11.29 10.16 -6.79
C ARG A 35 -10.51 8.97 -6.27
N VAL A 36 -10.99 8.30 -5.25
CA VAL A 36 -10.19 7.28 -4.56
C VAL A 36 -10.89 5.92 -4.49
N ALA A 37 -10.13 4.86 -4.69
CA ALA A 37 -10.57 3.49 -4.43
C ALA A 37 -9.86 2.97 -3.16
N ILE A 38 -10.67 2.50 -2.19
CA ILE A 38 -10.25 2.00 -0.89
C ILE A 38 -10.32 0.48 -0.92
N ASN A 39 -9.18 -0.20 -0.85
CA ASN A 39 -9.15 -1.66 -0.83
C ASN A 39 -9.18 -2.22 0.59
N TYR A 40 -9.93 -3.30 0.74
CA TYR A 40 -9.97 -4.14 1.94
C TYR A 40 -9.95 -5.63 1.53
N PRO A 41 -9.25 -6.52 2.31
CA PRO A 41 -8.97 -7.88 1.85
C PRO A 41 -10.15 -8.86 2.04
N ASN A 42 -11.00 -8.67 3.07
CA ASN A 42 -12.03 -9.63 3.47
C ASN A 42 -13.21 -8.94 4.15
N GLU A 43 -14.30 -9.66 4.41
CA GLU A 43 -15.53 -9.08 5.01
C GLU A 43 -15.34 -8.51 6.43
N GLN A 44 -14.36 -9.01 7.20
CA GLN A 44 -14.06 -8.49 8.53
C GLN A 44 -13.53 -7.06 8.47
N ASP A 45 -12.83 -6.70 7.41
CA ASP A 45 -12.25 -5.37 7.20
C ASP A 45 -13.22 -4.38 6.51
N LYS A 46 -14.37 -4.86 6.01
CA LYS A 46 -15.36 -4.03 5.33
C LYS A 46 -15.86 -2.85 6.16
N PRO A 47 -16.21 -3.00 7.45
CA PRO A 47 -16.65 -1.87 8.26
C PRO A 47 -15.61 -0.75 8.36
N ASN A 48 -14.31 -1.09 8.40
CA ASN A 48 -13.23 -0.12 8.40
C ASN A 48 -13.16 0.65 7.07
N ALA A 49 -13.31 -0.04 5.94
CA ALA A 49 -13.33 0.58 4.63
C ALA A 49 -14.54 1.53 4.46
N GLU A 50 -15.72 1.12 4.92
CA GLU A 50 -16.93 1.95 4.93
C GLU A 50 -16.77 3.20 5.80
N LEU A 51 -16.11 3.08 6.96
CA LEU A 51 -15.80 4.23 7.81
C LEU A 51 -14.88 5.22 7.09
N VAL A 52 -13.81 4.74 6.43
CA VAL A 52 -12.90 5.59 5.66
C VAL A 52 -13.65 6.30 4.52
N LEU A 53 -14.50 5.58 3.80
CA LEU A 53 -15.32 6.17 2.73
C LEU A 53 -16.27 7.26 3.26
N LYS A 54 -16.93 7.00 4.39
CA LYS A 54 -17.79 7.99 5.06
C LYS A 54 -17.02 9.25 5.47
N GLU A 55 -15.81 9.09 6.00
CA GLU A 55 -14.94 10.23 6.33
C GLU A 55 -14.58 11.04 5.07
N ILE A 56 -14.26 10.38 3.95
CA ILE A 56 -13.97 11.04 2.68
C ILE A 56 -15.18 11.83 2.18
N PHE A 57 -16.38 11.24 2.20
CA PHE A 57 -17.60 11.93 1.80
C PHE A 57 -17.93 13.13 2.69
N SER A 58 -17.68 13.02 4.00
CA SER A 58 -17.90 14.15 4.94
C SER A 58 -17.00 15.36 4.66
N LEU A 59 -15.87 15.14 3.99
CA LEU A 59 -14.95 16.18 3.55
C LEU A 59 -15.19 16.65 2.10
N GLY A 60 -16.29 16.19 1.46
CA GLY A 60 -16.64 16.52 0.08
C GLY A 60 -15.81 15.77 -0.97
N GLY A 61 -15.11 14.72 -0.58
CA GLY A 61 -14.35 13.86 -1.51
C GLY A 61 -15.22 12.82 -2.20
N GLU A 62 -14.66 12.12 -3.19
CA GLU A 62 -15.30 11.07 -3.99
C GLU A 62 -14.53 9.77 -3.87
N GLY A 63 -15.21 8.64 -3.72
CA GLY A 63 -14.53 7.35 -3.59
C GLY A 63 -15.45 6.14 -3.61
N ILE A 64 -14.83 4.97 -3.72
CA ILE A 64 -15.48 3.65 -3.60
C ILE A 64 -14.68 2.74 -2.66
N ILE A 65 -15.32 1.69 -2.16
CA ILE A 65 -14.64 0.58 -1.49
C ILE A 65 -14.56 -0.61 -2.44
N VAL A 66 -13.44 -1.31 -2.43
CA VAL A 66 -13.17 -2.44 -3.33
C VAL A 66 -12.61 -3.60 -2.53
N LYS A 67 -13.31 -4.74 -2.57
CA LYS A 67 -12.88 -5.97 -1.89
C LYS A 67 -11.90 -6.76 -2.74
N GLY A 68 -10.83 -7.26 -2.13
CA GLY A 68 -9.97 -8.28 -2.74
C GLY A 68 -8.64 -8.43 -2.02
N ASP A 69 -8.15 -9.66 -2.02
CA ASP A 69 -6.81 -10.02 -1.57
C ASP A 69 -5.80 -9.78 -2.71
N VAL A 70 -4.85 -8.91 -2.46
CA VAL A 70 -3.80 -8.59 -3.45
C VAL A 70 -2.92 -9.78 -3.82
N SER A 71 -2.87 -10.83 -3.00
CA SER A 71 -2.12 -12.06 -3.29
C SER A 71 -2.85 -13.00 -4.27
N SER A 72 -4.15 -12.76 -4.53
CA SER A 72 -5.00 -13.51 -5.44
C SER A 72 -5.10 -12.81 -6.79
N GLU A 73 -4.70 -13.49 -7.87
CA GLU A 73 -4.78 -12.93 -9.23
C GLU A 73 -6.22 -12.63 -9.65
N SER A 74 -7.16 -13.52 -9.32
CA SER A 74 -8.58 -13.30 -9.62
C SER A 74 -9.17 -12.12 -8.88
N ASP A 75 -8.77 -11.91 -7.61
CA ASP A 75 -9.24 -10.76 -6.84
C ASP A 75 -8.66 -9.46 -7.41
N VAL A 76 -7.39 -9.46 -7.80
CA VAL A 76 -6.77 -8.29 -8.45
C VAL A 76 -7.50 -7.95 -9.74
N GLU A 77 -7.84 -8.95 -10.60
CA GLU A 77 -8.64 -8.72 -11.80
C GLU A 77 -9.99 -8.07 -11.48
N ASN A 78 -10.69 -8.59 -10.47
CA ASN A 78 -11.99 -8.06 -10.05
C ASN A 78 -11.89 -6.64 -9.50
N MET A 79 -10.92 -6.38 -8.60
CA MET A 79 -10.69 -5.06 -8.01
C MET A 79 -10.46 -3.99 -9.09
N PHE A 80 -9.56 -4.24 -10.03
CA PHE A 80 -9.30 -3.30 -11.12
C PHE A 80 -10.52 -3.14 -12.04
N GLY A 81 -11.26 -4.21 -12.28
CA GLY A 81 -12.53 -4.16 -13.03
C GLY A 81 -13.57 -3.24 -12.36
N GLU A 82 -13.70 -3.28 -11.04
CA GLU A 82 -14.59 -2.39 -10.29
C GLU A 82 -14.13 -0.93 -10.34
N VAL A 83 -12.85 -0.66 -10.12
CA VAL A 83 -12.27 0.69 -10.20
C VAL A 83 -12.48 1.31 -11.58
N LEU A 84 -12.21 0.54 -12.64
CA LEU A 84 -12.36 1.05 -14.02
C LEU A 84 -13.81 1.22 -14.44
N ARG A 85 -14.73 0.41 -13.92
CA ARG A 85 -16.17 0.55 -14.17
C ARG A 85 -16.71 1.85 -13.56
N GLU A 86 -16.22 2.22 -12.37
CA GLU A 86 -16.67 3.43 -11.67
C GLU A 86 -16.00 4.69 -12.22
N PHE A 87 -14.69 4.66 -12.40
CA PHE A 87 -13.91 5.86 -12.69
C PHE A 87 -13.38 5.96 -14.12
N SER A 88 -13.54 4.92 -14.93
CA SER A 88 -13.08 4.79 -16.31
C SER A 88 -11.57 4.81 -16.51
N ASP A 89 -10.80 5.25 -15.54
CA ASP A 89 -9.33 5.35 -15.59
C ASP A 89 -8.67 5.12 -14.22
N LEU A 90 -7.33 5.00 -14.24
CA LEU A 90 -6.50 4.91 -13.04
C LEU A 90 -5.17 5.63 -13.29
N ASP A 91 -4.96 6.73 -12.57
CA ASP A 91 -3.77 7.58 -12.70
C ASP A 91 -2.65 7.18 -11.74
N ILE A 92 -3.01 6.77 -10.52
CA ILE A 92 -2.07 6.51 -9.45
C ILE A 92 -2.41 5.19 -8.76
N LEU A 93 -1.46 4.28 -8.74
CA LEU A 93 -1.51 3.05 -7.95
C LEU A 93 -0.56 3.17 -6.75
N VAL A 94 -1.08 2.99 -5.55
CA VAL A 94 -0.29 2.86 -4.33
C VAL A 94 -0.38 1.43 -3.82
N ASN A 95 0.66 0.65 -4.03
CA ASN A 95 0.82 -0.69 -3.48
C ASN A 95 1.26 -0.60 -2.02
N ASN A 96 0.28 -0.59 -1.12
CA ASN A 96 0.49 -0.41 0.31
C ASN A 96 0.08 -1.64 1.14
N ALA A 97 -0.78 -2.52 0.63
CA ALA A 97 -1.22 -3.71 1.35
C ALA A 97 -0.05 -4.48 1.96
N GLY A 98 -0.22 -4.94 3.19
CA GLY A 98 0.84 -5.65 3.88
C GLY A 98 0.39 -6.25 5.20
N VAL A 99 1.13 -7.26 5.63
CA VAL A 99 0.96 -7.97 6.89
C VAL A 99 2.29 -8.01 7.64
N ALA A 100 2.25 -8.13 8.96
CA ALA A 100 3.44 -8.34 9.76
C ALA A 100 3.12 -9.31 10.92
N LYS A 101 3.90 -10.37 11.00
CA LYS A 101 3.89 -11.35 12.09
C LYS A 101 5.34 -11.63 12.44
N ALA A 102 5.73 -11.37 13.67
CA ALA A 102 7.08 -11.67 14.12
C ALA A 102 7.23 -13.19 14.32
N SER A 103 8.30 -13.77 13.74
CA SER A 103 8.69 -15.18 13.92
C SER A 103 10.18 -15.34 13.62
N LEU A 104 10.93 -16.05 14.46
CA LEU A 104 12.31 -16.40 14.14
C LEU A 104 12.36 -17.34 12.93
N VAL A 105 13.48 -17.38 12.22
CA VAL A 105 13.59 -18.16 10.97
C VAL A 105 13.28 -19.64 11.19
N GLU A 106 13.79 -20.21 12.27
CA GLU A 106 13.58 -21.61 12.65
C GLU A 106 12.11 -21.93 13.01
N ASP A 107 11.35 -20.93 13.46
CA ASP A 107 9.94 -21.07 13.87
C ASP A 107 8.97 -20.60 12.76
N THR A 108 9.48 -19.98 11.69
CA THR A 108 8.63 -19.47 10.60
C THR A 108 8.11 -20.63 9.76
N SER A 109 6.80 -20.85 9.81
CA SER A 109 6.18 -21.85 8.96
C SER A 109 6.26 -21.46 7.47
N LEU A 110 6.29 -22.45 6.57
CA LEU A 110 6.25 -22.19 5.14
C LEU A 110 4.96 -21.43 4.76
N THR A 111 3.85 -21.70 5.45
CA THR A 111 2.58 -21.00 5.24
C THR A 111 2.72 -19.49 5.59
N ASP A 112 3.34 -19.15 6.72
CA ASP A 112 3.56 -17.74 7.09
C ASP A 112 4.53 -17.05 6.13
N TRP A 113 5.55 -17.75 5.68
CA TRP A 113 6.48 -17.27 4.65
C TRP A 113 5.74 -16.96 3.34
N GLU A 114 5.01 -17.95 2.79
CA GLU A 114 4.27 -17.83 1.54
C GLU A 114 3.19 -16.74 1.62
N HIS A 115 2.49 -16.63 2.74
CA HIS A 115 1.51 -15.57 2.96
C HIS A 115 2.16 -14.19 2.92
N THR A 116 3.29 -14.01 3.63
CA THR A 116 4.01 -12.74 3.65
C THR A 116 4.52 -12.35 2.26
N ILE A 117 5.20 -13.26 1.56
CA ILE A 117 5.66 -13.04 0.18
C ILE A 117 4.46 -12.80 -0.77
N GLY A 118 3.38 -13.55 -0.59
CA GLY A 118 2.14 -13.42 -1.35
C GLY A 118 1.55 -12.01 -1.28
N VAL A 119 1.28 -11.54 -0.07
CA VAL A 119 0.67 -10.22 0.12
C VAL A 119 1.62 -9.09 -0.32
N HIS A 120 2.88 -9.12 0.11
CA HIS A 120 3.81 -8.03 -0.15
C HIS A 120 4.35 -8.01 -1.57
N LEU A 121 5.05 -9.09 -2.00
CA LEU A 121 5.79 -9.06 -3.26
C LEU A 121 4.92 -9.47 -4.45
N ARG A 122 4.21 -10.59 -4.35
CA ARG A 122 3.30 -11.03 -5.42
C ARG A 122 2.17 -10.02 -5.62
N GLY A 123 1.60 -9.46 -4.53
CA GLY A 123 0.57 -8.42 -4.62
C GLY A 123 1.04 -7.18 -5.37
N VAL A 124 2.24 -6.67 -5.04
CA VAL A 124 2.86 -5.56 -5.78
C VAL A 124 3.02 -5.90 -7.26
N PHE A 125 3.50 -7.09 -7.58
CA PHE A 125 3.66 -7.55 -8.96
C PHE A 125 2.31 -7.64 -9.69
N LEU A 126 1.31 -8.29 -9.11
CA LEU A 126 0.00 -8.49 -9.74
C LEU A 126 -0.70 -7.15 -10.03
N CYS A 127 -0.78 -6.26 -9.04
CA CYS A 127 -1.40 -4.95 -9.20
C CYS A 127 -0.64 -4.09 -10.23
N THR A 128 0.70 -4.10 -10.19
CA THR A 128 1.55 -3.39 -11.15
C THR A 128 1.35 -3.91 -12.56
N ARG A 129 1.40 -5.24 -12.75
CA ARG A 129 1.17 -5.88 -14.05
C ARG A 129 -0.18 -5.50 -14.63
N LYS A 130 -1.21 -5.43 -13.79
CA LYS A 130 -2.57 -5.09 -14.21
C LYS A 130 -2.71 -3.63 -14.65
N VAL A 131 -2.09 -2.69 -13.95
CA VAL A 131 -2.24 -1.26 -14.25
C VAL A 131 -1.37 -0.77 -15.41
N LEU A 132 -0.21 -1.38 -15.65
CA LEU A 132 0.77 -0.89 -16.64
C LEU A 132 0.21 -0.74 -18.06
N PRO A 133 -0.54 -1.71 -18.64
CA PRO A 133 -1.13 -1.54 -19.97
C PRO A 133 -2.02 -0.30 -20.07
N LEU A 134 -2.83 -0.04 -19.04
CA LEU A 134 -3.73 1.12 -18.98
C LEU A 134 -2.95 2.44 -18.92
N MET A 135 -1.88 2.48 -18.11
CA MET A 135 -1.00 3.64 -18.00
C MET A 135 -0.21 3.87 -19.29
N TYR A 136 0.19 2.82 -20.01
CA TYR A 136 0.89 2.91 -21.27
C TYR A 136 0.02 3.47 -22.38
N GLU A 137 -1.23 3.00 -22.50
CA GLU A 137 -2.19 3.50 -23.48
C GLU A 137 -2.42 5.01 -23.32
N ARG A 138 -2.52 5.48 -22.08
CA ARG A 138 -2.71 6.90 -21.74
C ARG A 138 -1.40 7.70 -21.73
N ASN A 139 -0.25 7.05 -21.86
CA ASN A 139 1.08 7.63 -21.68
C ASN A 139 1.17 8.47 -20.39
N TYR A 140 0.55 8.00 -19.30
CA TYR A 140 0.55 8.64 -17.98
C TYR A 140 0.27 7.63 -16.88
N GLY A 141 1.05 7.67 -15.79
CA GLY A 141 0.82 6.85 -14.62
C GLY A 141 1.83 7.10 -13.51
N ARG A 142 1.41 6.83 -12.27
CA ARG A 142 2.28 6.89 -11.10
C ARG A 142 2.09 5.62 -10.29
N ILE A 143 3.15 4.87 -10.09
CA ILE A 143 3.19 3.68 -9.24
C ILE A 143 4.03 4.01 -8.01
N ILE A 144 3.46 3.82 -6.83
CA ILE A 144 4.13 4.04 -5.55
C ILE A 144 4.09 2.74 -4.77
N ASN A 145 5.25 2.15 -4.52
CA ASN A 145 5.40 0.90 -3.78
C ASN A 145 5.82 1.18 -2.34
N THR A 146 5.15 0.57 -1.37
CA THR A 146 5.47 0.71 0.04
C THR A 146 6.45 -0.37 0.48
N ALA A 147 7.72 -0.03 0.60
CA ALA A 147 8.76 -0.85 1.25
C ALA A 147 8.72 -0.67 2.78
N SER A 148 9.86 -0.65 3.43
CA SER A 148 10.02 -0.40 4.87
C SER A 148 11.47 0.01 5.15
N GLN A 149 11.70 0.79 6.20
CA GLN A 149 13.06 0.96 6.75
C GLN A 149 13.74 -0.38 7.08
N LEU A 150 12.94 -1.40 7.45
CA LEU A 150 13.47 -2.73 7.78
C LEU A 150 14.09 -3.43 6.57
N ALA A 151 13.74 -3.02 5.34
CA ALA A 151 14.41 -3.52 4.13
C ALA A 151 15.90 -3.17 4.07
N TYR A 152 16.32 -2.16 4.81
CA TYR A 152 17.72 -1.70 4.88
C TYR A 152 18.45 -2.20 6.14
N LYS A 153 17.78 -2.20 7.30
CA LYS A 153 18.43 -2.50 8.56
C LYS A 153 18.13 -3.88 9.14
N GLY A 154 17.07 -4.54 8.67
CA GLY A 154 16.57 -5.79 9.25
C GLY A 154 15.95 -5.60 10.64
N ALA A 155 15.39 -6.69 11.17
CA ALA A 155 15.00 -6.82 12.57
C ALA A 155 14.89 -8.32 12.93
N PRO A 156 15.24 -8.74 14.16
CA PRO A 156 14.99 -10.10 14.64
C PRO A 156 13.50 -10.47 14.51
N GLY A 157 13.21 -11.67 14.04
CA GLY A 157 11.84 -12.15 13.83
C GLY A 157 11.13 -11.62 12.58
N PHE A 158 11.79 -10.85 11.71
CA PHE A 158 11.20 -10.25 10.52
C PHE A 158 11.91 -10.61 9.21
N SER A 159 12.64 -11.74 9.16
CA SER A 159 13.41 -12.14 7.98
C SER A 159 12.56 -12.26 6.71
N HIS A 160 11.39 -12.90 6.79
CA HIS A 160 10.43 -13.03 5.69
C HIS A 160 9.86 -11.67 5.25
N TYR A 161 9.53 -10.80 6.20
CA TYR A 161 9.06 -9.44 5.93
C TYR A 161 10.15 -8.57 5.28
N THR A 162 11.37 -8.59 5.83
CA THR A 162 12.49 -7.81 5.29
C THR A 162 12.93 -8.30 3.92
N ALA A 163 12.87 -9.61 3.67
CA ALA A 163 13.10 -10.19 2.35
C ALA A 163 12.07 -9.64 1.34
N ALA A 164 10.77 -9.68 1.67
CA ALA A 164 9.72 -9.14 0.80
C ALA A 164 9.90 -7.63 0.55
N LYS A 165 10.15 -6.84 1.60
CA LYS A 165 10.31 -5.38 1.49
C LYS A 165 11.61 -4.99 0.76
N GLY A 166 12.69 -5.76 0.90
CA GLY A 166 13.92 -5.62 0.11
C GLY A 166 13.71 -5.95 -1.37
N ALA A 167 12.95 -7.02 -1.65
CA ALA A 167 12.56 -7.38 -3.01
C ALA A 167 11.73 -6.29 -3.70
N ILE A 168 10.82 -5.61 -2.99
CA ILE A 168 10.04 -4.48 -3.53
C ILE A 168 10.95 -3.33 -3.97
N LEU A 169 12.01 -3.02 -3.23
CA LEU A 169 12.99 -1.99 -3.64
C LEU A 169 13.67 -2.36 -4.96
N SER A 170 14.13 -3.62 -5.09
CA SER A 170 14.79 -4.10 -6.30
C SER A 170 13.82 -4.19 -7.47
N PHE A 171 12.60 -4.70 -7.26
CA PHE A 171 11.53 -4.71 -8.25
C PHE A 171 11.24 -3.31 -8.80
N THR A 172 11.09 -2.33 -7.89
CA THR A 172 10.79 -0.94 -8.28
C THR A 172 11.90 -0.33 -9.14
N ARG A 173 13.17 -0.60 -8.83
CA ARG A 173 14.30 -0.13 -9.64
C ARG A 173 14.28 -0.71 -11.06
N SER A 174 14.07 -2.02 -11.20
CA SER A 174 13.95 -2.67 -12.50
C SER A 174 12.76 -2.13 -13.29
N LEU A 175 11.60 -2.03 -12.64
CA LEU A 175 10.40 -1.47 -13.23
C LEU A 175 10.61 -0.04 -13.75
N ALA A 176 11.28 0.82 -12.97
CA ALA A 176 11.58 2.19 -13.38
C ALA A 176 12.41 2.27 -14.65
N LEU A 177 13.32 1.30 -14.87
CA LEU A 177 14.09 1.17 -16.11
C LEU A 177 13.24 0.63 -17.27
N GLU A 178 12.36 -0.35 -17.01
CA GLU A 178 11.48 -0.95 -18.02
C GLU A 178 10.46 0.05 -18.60
N ILE A 179 9.92 0.93 -17.75
CA ILE A 179 8.94 1.95 -18.19
C ILE A 179 9.58 3.11 -18.96
N GLY A 180 10.88 3.34 -18.79
CA GLY A 180 11.78 4.16 -19.64
C GLY A 180 11.20 5.48 -20.10
N ASP A 181 11.00 5.62 -21.42
CA ASP A 181 10.60 6.87 -22.09
C ASP A 181 9.12 7.25 -21.93
N ARG A 182 8.31 6.41 -21.26
CA ARG A 182 6.90 6.70 -21.05
C ARG A 182 6.70 7.72 -19.92
N LYS A 183 5.62 8.48 -19.96
CA LYS A 183 5.24 9.39 -18.87
C LYS A 183 4.67 8.64 -17.66
N VAL A 184 5.13 7.42 -17.42
CA VAL A 184 4.83 6.57 -16.28
C VAL A 184 6.05 6.55 -15.37
N THR A 185 5.83 6.61 -14.05
CA THR A 185 6.95 6.50 -13.10
C THR A 185 6.63 5.46 -12.02
N ALA A 186 7.66 4.75 -11.56
CA ALA A 186 7.58 3.85 -10.43
C ALA A 186 8.59 4.31 -9.35
N ASN A 187 8.07 4.53 -8.14
CA ASN A 187 8.84 4.98 -7.00
C ASN A 187 8.54 4.12 -5.78
N CYS A 188 9.42 4.16 -4.81
CA CYS A 188 9.28 3.42 -3.56
C CYS A 188 9.39 4.36 -2.37
N VAL A 189 8.51 4.20 -1.39
CA VAL A 189 8.60 4.83 -0.08
C VAL A 189 8.92 3.76 0.96
N ALA A 190 9.74 4.09 1.95
CA ALA A 190 10.18 3.17 3.00
C ALA A 190 9.85 3.75 4.38
N PRO A 191 8.61 3.62 4.86
CA PRO A 191 8.21 4.15 6.15
C PRO A 191 9.04 3.56 7.30
N GLY A 192 9.23 4.38 8.34
CA GLY A 192 9.67 3.95 9.64
C GLY A 192 8.53 3.35 10.47
N ALA A 193 8.74 3.20 11.77
CA ALA A 193 7.68 2.82 12.69
C ALA A 193 6.60 3.90 12.69
N THR A 194 5.36 3.49 12.42
CA THR A 194 4.18 4.36 12.35
C THR A 194 3.08 3.74 13.20
N MET A 195 2.44 4.54 14.04
CA MET A 195 1.36 4.08 14.92
C MET A 195 0.14 3.70 14.06
N THR A 196 -0.10 2.41 13.95
CA THR A 196 -1.14 1.80 13.12
C THR A 196 -1.67 0.57 13.85
N PRO A 197 -2.81 -0.01 13.43
CA PRO A 197 -3.31 -1.27 14.00
C PRO A 197 -2.25 -2.40 14.04
N MET A 198 -1.28 -2.37 13.13
CA MET A 198 -0.16 -3.31 13.11
C MET A 198 0.75 -3.19 14.35
N LEU A 199 0.84 -2.01 14.97
CA LEU A 199 1.63 -1.77 16.19
C LEU A 199 0.79 -1.70 17.47
N GLU A 200 -0.54 -1.59 17.39
CA GLU A 200 -1.42 -1.42 18.56
C GLU A 200 -1.34 -2.60 19.54
N ASN A 201 -1.09 -3.81 19.04
CA ASN A 201 -0.99 -5.03 19.85
C ASN A 201 0.45 -5.37 20.25
N VAL A 202 1.42 -4.50 19.97
CA VAL A 202 2.81 -4.70 20.34
C VAL A 202 3.01 -4.32 21.82
N PRO A 203 3.68 -5.15 22.63
CA PRO A 203 3.95 -4.84 24.04
C PRO A 203 4.62 -3.48 24.23
N LYS A 204 4.23 -2.76 25.30
CA LYS A 204 4.75 -1.40 25.58
C LYS A 204 6.27 -1.34 25.65
N GLU A 205 6.90 -2.36 26.24
CA GLU A 205 8.35 -2.47 26.33
C GLU A 205 8.99 -2.54 24.94
N THR A 206 8.37 -3.25 24.01
CA THR A 206 8.83 -3.35 22.61
C THR A 206 8.63 -2.02 21.88
N LEU A 207 7.49 -1.35 22.09
CA LEU A 207 7.24 0.00 21.51
C LEU A 207 8.28 1.01 22.02
N GLU A 208 8.63 0.96 23.31
CA GLU A 208 9.66 1.81 23.88
C GLU A 208 11.05 1.49 23.29
N ALA A 209 11.38 0.20 23.14
CA ALA A 209 12.62 -0.20 22.48
C ALA A 209 12.70 0.26 21.01
N ILE A 210 11.57 0.24 20.29
CA ILE A 210 11.49 0.81 18.94
C ILE A 210 11.70 2.31 18.98
N ARG A 211 11.03 3.03 19.88
CA ARG A 211 11.12 4.49 20.06
C ARG A 211 12.56 4.94 20.32
N MET A 212 13.28 4.21 21.19
CA MET A 212 14.68 4.50 21.52
C MET A 212 15.65 4.36 20.34
N GLN A 213 15.30 3.60 19.32
CA GLN A 213 16.09 3.46 18.08
C GLN A 213 15.83 4.58 17.07
N ILE A 214 14.82 5.44 17.31
CA ILE A 214 14.46 6.52 16.41
C ILE A 214 15.16 7.81 16.87
N PRO A 215 15.99 8.46 16.03
CA PRO A 215 16.79 9.61 16.44
C PRO A 215 15.99 10.76 17.06
N ASN A 216 14.76 11.00 16.57
CA ASN A 216 13.89 12.06 17.13
C ASN A 216 13.02 11.58 18.31
N GLY A 217 13.21 10.33 18.77
CA GLY A 217 12.56 9.77 19.95
C GLY A 217 11.05 9.58 19.85
N ARG A 218 10.44 9.59 18.64
CA ARG A 218 9.01 9.34 18.48
C ARG A 218 8.69 8.38 17.33
N ILE A 219 7.68 7.54 17.54
CA ILE A 219 7.02 6.77 16.47
C ILE A 219 6.14 7.78 15.68
N ALA A 220 6.08 7.65 14.37
CA ALA A 220 5.23 8.51 13.53
C ALA A 220 3.73 8.21 13.77
N ASP A 221 2.89 9.21 13.56
CA ASP A 221 1.42 9.13 13.65
C ASP A 221 0.81 8.80 12.28
#